data_471518d540ef1b6c6fbbca1e15543d48
#
_entry.id   471518d540ef1b6c6fbbca1e15543d48
#
_cell.length_a   1.000
_cell.length_b   1.000
_cell.length_c   1.000
_cell.angle_alpha   90.00
_cell.angle_beta   90.00
_cell.angle_gamma   90.00
#
_symmetry.space_group_name_H-M   'P 1'
#
loop_
_entity.id
_entity.type
_entity.pdbx_description
1 polymer ?
#
loop_
_entity_poly.entity_id
_entity_poly.type
_entity_poly.pdbx_seq_one_letter_code
_entity_poly.pdbx_strand_id
1 'polypeptide(L)'
;MTDTPQLLLAHHLKALKLPTFLREYDKLARQCAAEGLDHIRFLLRLAELELIDRERRMVERRIKEARFPAVKSLDSFDFAAIPSLNKTLVLELARSEYVTRRENIIAVGNSGTGKTHIGLGLGLAACQKGLSVGFNTAAALVHELLEARDEKRLLRLQLQLAGYKLLIIDELGYVPLSQTGAELLFEVFSQRYERGSTVVTSNLPFDEWTSVFGSERLTGALLDRLTHHVHILEMNGDSYRLNQSKRRSRRASADASVDNPTQA
;
A
#
# COMPACT_ATOMS: atom_id res chain seq x y z
N MET A 1 -22.81 27.59 33.70
CA MET A 1 -24.04 26.86 33.35
C MET A 1 -23.94 26.53 31.85
N THR A 2 -23.75 25.26 31.50
CA THR A 2 -23.78 24.84 30.09
C THR A 2 -25.20 24.96 29.60
N ASP A 3 -25.41 25.81 28.58
CA ASP A 3 -26.71 26.14 28.04
C ASP A 3 -27.36 24.86 27.46
N THR A 4 -28.59 24.55 27.83
CA THR A 4 -29.33 23.34 27.43
C THR A 4 -29.33 23.12 25.92
N PRO A 5 -29.47 24.16 25.04
CA PRO A 5 -29.36 24.02 23.59
C PRO A 5 -27.99 23.52 23.10
N GLN A 6 -26.88 23.92 23.72
CA GLN A 6 -25.54 23.46 23.33
C GLN A 6 -25.33 21.98 23.67
N LEU A 7 -25.86 21.51 24.79
CA LEU A 7 -25.81 20.09 25.17
C LEU A 7 -26.63 19.24 24.20
N LEU A 8 -27.82 19.69 23.82
CA LEU A 8 -28.64 19.02 22.83
C LEU A 8 -27.98 18.98 21.45
N LEU A 9 -27.41 20.11 21.00
CA LEU A 9 -26.67 20.17 19.75
C LEU A 9 -25.50 19.17 19.75
N ALA A 10 -24.71 19.14 20.81
CA ALA A 10 -23.58 18.22 20.96
C ALA A 10 -24.05 16.75 20.91
N HIS A 11 -25.17 16.42 21.53
CA HIS A 11 -25.78 15.10 21.48
C HIS A 11 -26.18 14.72 20.06
N HIS A 12 -26.88 15.61 19.35
CA HIS A 12 -27.32 15.34 17.98
C HIS A 12 -26.15 15.24 17.00
N LEU A 13 -25.12 16.09 17.11
CA LEU A 13 -23.93 16.00 16.26
C LEU A 13 -23.15 14.69 16.45
N LYS A 14 -23.11 14.17 17.70
CA LYS A 14 -22.57 12.82 17.97
C LYS A 14 -23.40 11.72 17.32
N ALA A 15 -24.73 11.77 17.46
CA ALA A 15 -25.66 10.81 16.85
C ALA A 15 -25.55 10.82 15.33
N LEU A 16 -25.41 11.99 14.71
CA LEU A 16 -25.21 12.16 13.27
C LEU A 16 -23.77 11.82 12.80
N LYS A 17 -22.87 11.49 13.71
CA LYS A 17 -21.46 11.18 13.41
C LYS A 17 -20.74 12.34 12.71
N LEU A 18 -20.93 13.57 13.19
CA LEU A 18 -20.31 14.81 12.71
C LEU A 18 -19.30 15.36 13.73
N PRO A 19 -18.16 14.69 13.95
CA PRO A 19 -17.21 15.07 14.99
C PRO A 19 -16.51 16.39 14.71
N THR A 20 -16.30 16.76 13.45
CA THR A 20 -15.67 18.03 13.07
C THR A 20 -16.63 19.20 13.34
N PHE A 21 -17.91 19.04 13.04
CA PHE A 21 -18.93 19.99 13.46
C PHE A 21 -18.88 20.22 14.96
N LEU A 22 -18.88 19.15 15.75
CA LEU A 22 -18.83 19.22 17.20
C LEU A 22 -17.59 19.96 17.74
N ARG A 23 -16.46 19.83 17.07
CA ARG A 23 -15.19 20.44 17.47
C ARG A 23 -15.07 21.89 17.03
N GLU A 24 -15.57 22.24 15.84
CA GLU A 24 -15.26 23.49 15.16
C GLU A 24 -16.41 24.51 15.14
N TYR A 25 -17.68 24.11 15.43
CA TYR A 25 -18.85 24.96 15.20
C TYR A 25 -18.79 26.29 15.94
N ASP A 26 -18.38 26.30 17.21
CA ASP A 26 -18.34 27.50 18.04
C ASP A 26 -17.23 28.48 17.57
N LYS A 27 -16.04 27.95 17.29
CA LYS A 27 -14.92 28.74 16.75
C LYS A 27 -15.28 29.37 15.42
N LEU A 28 -15.84 28.58 14.51
CA LEU A 28 -16.19 29.04 13.17
C LEU A 28 -17.35 30.03 13.19
N ALA A 29 -18.32 29.86 14.10
CA ALA A 29 -19.42 30.81 14.27
C ALA A 29 -18.89 32.21 14.67
N ARG A 30 -17.94 32.27 15.62
CA ARG A 30 -17.30 33.54 16.01
C ARG A 30 -16.52 34.19 14.87
N GLN A 31 -15.79 33.38 14.10
CA GLN A 31 -15.06 33.88 12.94
C GLN A 31 -16.00 34.46 11.87
N CYS A 32 -17.05 33.71 11.51
CA CYS A 32 -18.04 34.15 10.51
C CYS A 32 -18.78 35.41 10.97
N ALA A 33 -19.11 35.53 12.25
CA ALA A 33 -19.72 36.74 12.83
C ALA A 33 -18.78 37.96 12.72
N ALA A 34 -17.49 37.77 13.00
CA ALA A 34 -16.50 38.85 12.86
C ALA A 34 -16.27 39.26 11.40
N GLU A 35 -16.39 38.32 10.46
CA GLU A 35 -16.28 38.54 8.99
C GLU A 35 -17.57 39.05 8.38
N GLY A 36 -18.68 39.16 9.11
CA GLY A 36 -19.99 39.57 8.59
C GLY A 36 -20.62 38.56 7.62
N LEU A 37 -20.24 37.28 7.75
CA LEU A 37 -20.76 36.22 6.88
C LEU A 37 -22.13 35.75 7.36
N ASP A 38 -22.97 35.39 6.40
CA ASP A 38 -24.30 34.83 6.65
C ASP A 38 -24.23 33.37 7.14
N HIS A 39 -25.36 32.89 7.62
CA HIS A 39 -25.50 31.53 8.16
C HIS A 39 -25.29 30.44 7.10
N ILE A 40 -25.55 30.71 5.82
CA ILE A 40 -25.32 29.76 4.70
C ILE A 40 -23.82 29.54 4.51
N ARG A 41 -23.05 30.61 4.48
CA ARG A 41 -21.58 30.54 4.35
C ARG A 41 -20.93 29.88 5.58
N PHE A 42 -21.47 30.15 6.78
CA PHE A 42 -21.03 29.44 7.99
C PHE A 42 -21.24 27.93 7.87
N LEU A 43 -22.47 27.49 7.49
CA LEU A 43 -22.76 26.06 7.30
C LEU A 43 -21.94 25.42 6.20
N LEU A 44 -21.70 26.12 5.09
CA LEU A 44 -20.88 25.65 3.99
C LEU A 44 -19.45 25.37 4.46
N ARG A 45 -18.79 26.35 5.11
CA ARG A 45 -17.44 26.19 5.66
C ARG A 45 -17.36 25.00 6.63
N LEU A 46 -18.35 24.84 7.49
CA LEU A 46 -18.39 23.76 8.46
C LEU A 46 -18.56 22.39 7.78
N ALA A 47 -19.40 22.30 6.74
CA ALA A 47 -19.60 21.09 5.95
C ALA A 47 -18.31 20.72 5.17
N GLU A 48 -17.64 21.69 4.57
CA GLU A 48 -16.35 21.48 3.87
C GLU A 48 -15.28 20.93 4.82
N LEU A 49 -15.17 21.48 6.04
CA LEU A 49 -14.24 20.96 7.05
C LEU A 49 -14.56 19.51 7.45
N GLU A 50 -15.84 19.16 7.63
CA GLU A 50 -16.25 17.77 7.92
C GLU A 50 -15.89 16.83 6.77
N LEU A 51 -16.11 17.25 5.50
CA LEU A 51 -15.76 16.43 4.34
C LEU A 51 -14.25 16.17 4.26
N ILE A 52 -13.42 17.20 4.42
CA ILE A 52 -11.95 17.09 4.43
C ILE A 52 -11.49 16.16 5.56
N ASP A 53 -11.99 16.37 6.78
CA ASP A 53 -11.62 15.53 7.92
C ASP A 53 -12.11 14.08 7.79
N ARG A 54 -13.27 13.88 7.17
CA ARG A 54 -13.83 12.54 6.91
C ARG A 54 -12.97 11.78 5.90
N GLU A 55 -12.55 12.46 4.83
CA GLU A 55 -11.65 11.90 3.84
C GLU A 55 -10.28 11.55 4.46
N ARG A 56 -9.68 12.48 5.22
CA ARG A 56 -8.43 12.24 5.95
C ARG A 56 -8.52 11.01 6.86
N ARG A 57 -9.54 10.92 7.70
CA ARG A 57 -9.77 9.78 8.61
C ARG A 57 -9.97 8.46 7.85
N MET A 58 -10.63 8.52 6.69
CA MET A 58 -10.79 7.36 5.82
C MET A 58 -9.44 6.87 5.30
N VAL A 59 -8.60 7.78 4.77
CA VAL A 59 -7.26 7.46 4.27
C VAL A 59 -6.36 6.89 5.38
N GLU A 60 -6.31 7.55 6.54
CA GLU A 60 -5.55 7.08 7.71
C GLU A 60 -5.95 5.66 8.12
N ARG A 61 -7.26 5.38 8.15
CA ARG A 61 -7.78 4.05 8.44
C ARG A 61 -7.35 3.03 7.38
N ARG A 62 -7.44 3.36 6.06
CA ARG A 62 -7.00 2.48 4.97
C ARG A 62 -5.53 2.14 5.05
N ILE A 63 -4.67 3.13 5.32
CA ILE A 63 -3.23 2.92 5.52
C ILE A 63 -2.97 1.99 6.71
N LYS A 64 -3.67 2.19 7.83
CA LYS A 64 -3.54 1.33 9.01
C LYS A 64 -3.99 -0.10 8.74
N GLU A 65 -5.12 -0.27 8.06
CA GLU A 65 -5.69 -1.58 7.68
C GLU A 65 -4.79 -2.34 6.70
N ALA A 66 -4.05 -1.63 5.85
CA ALA A 66 -3.16 -2.22 4.85
C ALA A 66 -1.94 -2.94 5.44
N ARG A 67 -1.55 -2.64 6.68
CA ARG A 67 -0.42 -3.27 7.41
C ARG A 67 0.91 -3.15 6.67
N PHE A 68 1.17 -2.00 6.04
CA PHE A 68 2.46 -1.76 5.38
C PHE A 68 3.62 -1.85 6.37
N PRO A 69 4.74 -2.52 6.03
CA PRO A 69 5.94 -2.57 6.87
C PRO A 69 6.59 -1.19 7.02
N ALA A 70 6.41 -0.32 6.04
CA ALA A 70 6.81 1.08 6.04
C ALA A 70 5.94 1.87 5.07
N VAL A 71 5.66 3.12 5.38
CA VAL A 71 4.98 4.02 4.44
C VAL A 71 6.01 4.54 3.44
N LYS A 72 5.84 4.21 2.17
CA LYS A 72 6.69 4.64 1.06
C LYS A 72 5.84 5.34 0.00
N SER A 73 6.25 6.57 -0.37
CA SER A 73 5.62 7.33 -1.46
C SER A 73 6.40 7.15 -2.76
N LEU A 74 5.71 7.19 -3.89
CA LEU A 74 6.33 7.23 -5.22
C LEU A 74 7.15 8.50 -5.43
N ASP A 75 6.82 9.60 -4.75
CA ASP A 75 7.58 10.85 -4.81
C ASP A 75 9.00 10.71 -4.26
N SER A 76 9.20 9.78 -3.31
CA SER A 76 10.52 9.48 -2.74
C SER A 76 11.31 8.43 -3.52
N PHE A 77 10.76 7.92 -4.64
CA PHE A 77 11.42 6.92 -5.46
C PHE A 77 12.35 7.58 -6.50
N ASP A 78 13.59 7.14 -6.51
CA ASP A 78 14.59 7.61 -7.48
C ASP A 78 14.48 6.82 -8.80
N PHE A 79 13.66 7.33 -9.72
CA PHE A 79 13.46 6.72 -11.04
C PHE A 79 14.74 6.72 -11.89
N ALA A 80 15.67 7.65 -11.67
CA ALA A 80 16.92 7.71 -12.43
C ALA A 80 17.85 6.55 -12.07
N ALA A 81 17.70 5.97 -10.88
CA ALA A 81 18.49 4.81 -10.45
C ALA A 81 18.11 3.51 -11.17
N ILE A 82 16.94 3.44 -11.81
CA ILE A 82 16.44 2.24 -12.52
C ILE A 82 15.94 2.65 -13.91
N PRO A 83 16.83 2.84 -14.89
CA PRO A 83 16.45 3.30 -16.24
C PRO A 83 15.54 2.34 -17.01
N SER A 84 15.52 1.04 -16.66
CA SER A 84 14.62 0.05 -17.27
C SER A 84 13.16 0.23 -16.87
N LEU A 85 12.89 0.90 -15.74
CA LEU A 85 11.55 1.11 -15.23
C LEU A 85 10.84 2.24 -16.01
N ASN A 86 9.71 1.93 -16.60
CA ASN A 86 8.87 2.93 -17.27
C ASN A 86 8.17 3.84 -16.24
N LYS A 87 8.77 5.02 -15.98
CA LYS A 87 8.23 6.02 -15.05
C LYS A 87 6.81 6.45 -15.41
N THR A 88 6.53 6.66 -16.69
CA THR A 88 5.20 7.11 -17.15
C THR A 88 4.13 6.09 -16.79
N LEU A 89 4.39 4.81 -17.04
CA LEU A 89 3.50 3.72 -16.65
C LEU A 89 3.28 3.67 -15.14
N VAL A 90 4.34 3.80 -14.33
CA VAL A 90 4.18 3.80 -12.85
C VAL A 90 3.31 4.97 -12.38
N LEU A 91 3.49 6.17 -12.96
CA LEU A 91 2.67 7.34 -12.62
C LEU A 91 1.21 7.20 -13.09
N GLU A 92 0.97 6.52 -14.21
CA GLU A 92 -0.37 6.16 -14.64
C GLU A 92 -1.02 5.16 -13.66
N LEU A 93 -0.30 4.10 -13.29
CA LEU A 93 -0.77 3.14 -12.30
C LEU A 93 -1.05 3.77 -10.92
N ALA A 94 -0.33 4.83 -10.54
CA ALA A 94 -0.61 5.58 -9.32
C ALA A 94 -2.01 6.21 -9.29
N ARG A 95 -2.67 6.38 -10.45
CA ARG A 95 -4.08 6.79 -10.50
C ARG A 95 -5.04 5.72 -10.00
N SER A 96 -4.57 4.49 -9.82
CA SER A 96 -5.32 3.34 -9.29
C SER A 96 -6.51 2.90 -10.15
N GLU A 97 -6.59 3.31 -11.41
CA GLU A 97 -7.65 2.92 -12.35
C GLU A 97 -7.60 1.42 -12.68
N TYR A 98 -6.39 0.84 -12.72
CA TYR A 98 -6.17 -0.59 -12.89
C TYR A 98 -6.90 -1.43 -11.83
N VAL A 99 -7.07 -0.91 -10.60
CA VAL A 99 -7.81 -1.59 -9.53
C VAL A 99 -9.30 -1.71 -9.87
N THR A 100 -9.87 -0.67 -10.49
CA THR A 100 -11.26 -0.69 -10.94
C THR A 100 -11.43 -1.66 -12.12
N ARG A 101 -10.43 -1.72 -13.00
CA ARG A 101 -10.41 -2.64 -14.14
C ARG A 101 -10.00 -4.08 -13.76
N ARG A 102 -9.61 -4.31 -12.48
CA ARG A 102 -9.17 -5.61 -11.95
C ARG A 102 -7.94 -6.17 -12.66
N GLU A 103 -7.06 -5.28 -13.09
CA GLU A 103 -5.78 -5.62 -13.71
C GLU A 103 -4.73 -5.85 -12.63
N ASN A 104 -3.78 -6.72 -12.91
CA ASN A 104 -2.68 -7.05 -12.01
C ASN A 104 -1.42 -6.25 -12.35
N ILE A 105 -0.49 -6.20 -11.41
CA ILE A 105 0.84 -5.64 -11.63
C ILE A 105 1.86 -6.69 -11.17
N ILE A 106 2.86 -6.95 -12.00
CA ILE A 106 3.98 -7.82 -11.62
C ILE A 106 5.27 -7.01 -11.79
N ALA A 107 5.98 -6.76 -10.68
CA ALA A 107 7.28 -6.13 -10.67
C ALA A 107 8.38 -7.19 -10.55
N VAL A 108 9.15 -7.37 -11.62
CA VAL A 108 10.24 -8.35 -11.70
C VAL A 108 11.58 -7.67 -11.86
N GLY A 109 12.65 -8.27 -11.33
CA GLY A 109 14.01 -7.77 -11.49
C GLY A 109 14.90 -8.05 -10.29
N ASN A 110 16.17 -7.62 -10.38
CA ASN A 110 17.20 -7.91 -9.41
C ASN A 110 16.87 -7.47 -7.97
N SER A 111 17.48 -8.10 -6.98
CA SER A 111 17.30 -7.70 -5.58
C SER A 111 17.84 -6.27 -5.35
N GLY A 112 17.10 -5.48 -4.55
CA GLY A 112 17.50 -4.12 -4.18
C GLY A 112 17.17 -3.03 -5.21
N THR A 113 16.45 -3.33 -6.30
CA THR A 113 16.01 -2.36 -7.32
C THR A 113 14.78 -1.53 -6.93
N GLY A 114 14.19 -1.78 -5.75
CA GLY A 114 13.07 -0.98 -5.24
C GLY A 114 11.66 -1.51 -5.60
N LYS A 115 11.52 -2.78 -5.99
CA LYS A 115 10.22 -3.42 -6.28
C LYS A 115 9.21 -3.25 -5.15
N THR A 116 9.63 -3.58 -3.92
CA THR A 116 8.82 -3.36 -2.71
C THR A 116 8.42 -1.90 -2.54
N HIS A 117 9.32 -0.94 -2.85
CA HIS A 117 9.01 0.49 -2.77
C HIS A 117 7.91 0.88 -3.76
N ILE A 118 7.99 0.41 -5.00
CA ILE A 118 6.93 0.63 -6.01
C ILE A 118 5.62 -0.01 -5.55
N GLY A 119 5.63 -1.27 -5.09
CA GLY A 119 4.43 -1.93 -4.56
C GLY A 119 3.78 -1.16 -3.41
N LEU A 120 4.57 -0.71 -2.43
CA LEU A 120 4.10 0.10 -1.31
C LEU A 120 3.58 1.48 -1.76
N GLY A 121 4.27 2.12 -2.70
CA GLY A 121 3.87 3.42 -3.25
C GLY A 121 2.54 3.36 -4.01
N LEU A 122 2.33 2.33 -4.82
CA LEU A 122 1.06 2.06 -5.49
C LEU A 122 -0.05 1.73 -4.48
N GLY A 123 0.28 0.94 -3.44
CA GLY A 123 -0.64 0.64 -2.35
C GLY A 123 -1.05 1.89 -1.58
N LEU A 124 -0.11 2.79 -1.28
CA LEU A 124 -0.39 4.08 -0.63
C LEU A 124 -1.31 4.94 -1.50
N ALA A 125 -1.03 5.05 -2.80
CA ALA A 125 -1.89 5.78 -3.75
C ALA A 125 -3.32 5.21 -3.77
N ALA A 126 -3.47 3.89 -3.75
CA ALA A 126 -4.77 3.23 -3.65
C ALA A 126 -5.50 3.55 -2.32
N CYS A 127 -4.79 3.55 -1.18
CA CYS A 127 -5.35 3.97 0.11
C CYS A 127 -5.84 5.42 0.09
N GLN A 128 -5.10 6.32 -0.55
CA GLN A 128 -5.48 7.73 -0.74
C GLN A 128 -6.76 7.90 -1.57
N LYS A 129 -7.05 6.94 -2.46
CA LYS A 129 -8.34 6.85 -3.20
C LYS A 129 -9.45 6.13 -2.41
N GLY A 130 -9.21 5.79 -1.13
CA GLY A 130 -10.17 5.12 -0.26
C GLY A 130 -10.30 3.61 -0.49
N LEU A 131 -9.49 3.03 -1.38
CA LEU A 131 -9.52 1.60 -1.68
C LEU A 131 -8.99 0.77 -0.50
N SER A 132 -9.56 -0.41 -0.30
CA SER A 132 -9.04 -1.37 0.68
C SER A 132 -7.82 -2.09 0.11
N VAL A 133 -6.69 -1.99 0.83
CA VAL A 133 -5.42 -2.58 0.44
C VAL A 133 -4.98 -3.56 1.52
N GLY A 134 -4.43 -4.71 1.11
CA GLY A 134 -3.73 -5.64 1.99
C GLY A 134 -2.29 -5.80 1.52
N PHE A 135 -1.36 -5.94 2.45
CA PHE A 135 0.06 -6.21 2.18
C PHE A 135 0.53 -7.43 2.96
N ASN A 136 1.18 -8.34 2.27
CA ASN A 136 1.90 -9.48 2.88
C ASN A 136 3.14 -9.81 2.04
N THR A 137 4.18 -10.35 2.67
CA THR A 137 5.19 -11.09 1.91
C THR A 137 4.63 -12.47 1.55
N ALA A 138 5.09 -13.07 0.45
CA ALA A 138 4.63 -14.38 0.03
C ALA A 138 4.85 -15.44 1.12
N ALA A 139 6.02 -15.42 1.76
CA ALA A 139 6.33 -16.33 2.85
C ALA A 139 5.38 -16.16 4.06
N ALA A 140 5.17 -14.91 4.53
CA ALA A 140 4.28 -14.65 5.65
C ALA A 140 2.83 -15.03 5.34
N LEU A 141 2.36 -14.77 4.11
CA LEU A 141 1.02 -15.15 3.68
C LEU A 141 0.83 -16.68 3.68
N VAL A 142 1.82 -17.42 3.18
CA VAL A 142 1.76 -18.90 3.19
C VAL A 142 1.75 -19.44 4.61
N HIS A 143 2.57 -18.88 5.51
CA HIS A 143 2.53 -19.26 6.93
C HIS A 143 1.16 -19.02 7.56
N GLU A 144 0.58 -17.83 7.33
CA GLU A 144 -0.76 -17.47 7.84
C GLU A 144 -1.85 -18.39 7.28
N LEU A 145 -1.76 -18.79 6.00
CA LEU A 145 -2.70 -19.71 5.36
C LEU A 145 -2.59 -21.14 5.96
N LEU A 146 -1.38 -21.64 6.22
CA LEU A 146 -1.14 -22.94 6.84
C LEU A 146 -1.69 -22.98 8.28
N GLU A 147 -1.37 -21.97 9.09
CA GLU A 147 -1.91 -21.83 10.44
C GLU A 147 -3.43 -21.72 10.43
N ALA A 148 -4.00 -20.90 9.56
CA ALA A 148 -5.44 -20.73 9.44
C ALA A 148 -6.16 -22.03 9.03
N ARG A 149 -5.52 -22.87 8.20
CA ARG A 149 -6.02 -24.20 7.84
C ARG A 149 -6.04 -25.12 9.07
N ASP A 150 -4.93 -25.19 9.80
CA ASP A 150 -4.77 -26.07 10.95
C ASP A 150 -5.73 -25.68 12.10
N GLU A 151 -5.99 -24.36 12.25
CA GLU A 151 -6.96 -23.83 13.22
C GLU A 151 -8.40 -23.75 12.70
N LYS A 152 -8.70 -24.32 11.53
CA LYS A 152 -10.04 -24.29 10.91
C LYS A 152 -10.60 -22.89 10.65
N ARG A 153 -9.71 -21.90 10.45
CA ARG A 153 -10.02 -20.48 10.14
C ARG A 153 -9.80 -20.10 8.67
N LEU A 154 -9.36 -21.04 7.83
CA LEU A 154 -8.93 -20.77 6.45
C LEU A 154 -9.98 -20.01 5.64
N LEU A 155 -11.24 -20.42 5.69
CA LEU A 155 -12.32 -19.76 4.96
C LEU A 155 -12.46 -18.28 5.34
N ARG A 156 -12.31 -17.95 6.63
CA ARG A 156 -12.38 -16.57 7.11
C ARG A 156 -11.23 -15.73 6.57
N LEU A 157 -10.02 -16.27 6.55
CA LEU A 157 -8.84 -15.61 6.00
C LEU A 157 -8.99 -15.41 4.50
N GLN A 158 -9.42 -16.42 3.76
CA GLN A 158 -9.66 -16.33 2.32
C GLN A 158 -10.71 -15.26 1.98
N LEU A 159 -11.81 -15.19 2.72
CA LEU A 159 -12.82 -14.13 2.54
C LEU A 159 -12.25 -12.73 2.83
N GLN A 160 -11.38 -12.60 3.85
CA GLN A 160 -10.70 -11.34 4.13
C GLN A 160 -9.78 -10.94 2.98
N LEU A 161 -8.95 -11.86 2.48
CA LEU A 161 -8.04 -11.63 1.36
C LEU A 161 -8.80 -11.28 0.07
N ALA A 162 -9.92 -11.97 -0.20
CA ALA A 162 -10.79 -11.68 -1.33
C ALA A 162 -11.48 -10.30 -1.22
N GLY A 163 -11.69 -9.79 0.00
CA GLY A 163 -12.31 -8.49 0.26
C GLY A 163 -11.44 -7.29 -0.05
N TYR A 164 -10.11 -7.44 -0.15
CA TYR A 164 -9.24 -6.34 -0.54
C TYR A 164 -9.42 -6.00 -2.03
N LYS A 165 -9.57 -4.71 -2.32
CA LYS A 165 -9.57 -4.24 -3.72
C LYS A 165 -8.21 -4.40 -4.37
N LEU A 166 -7.14 -4.19 -3.59
CA LEU A 166 -5.75 -4.41 -3.98
C LEU A 166 -5.06 -5.29 -2.94
N LEU A 167 -4.46 -6.39 -3.37
CA LEU A 167 -3.60 -7.22 -2.54
C LEU A 167 -2.17 -7.13 -3.06
N ILE A 168 -1.23 -6.81 -2.17
CA ILE A 168 0.20 -6.76 -2.49
C ILE A 168 0.84 -7.99 -1.88
N ILE A 169 1.46 -8.81 -2.73
CA ILE A 169 2.23 -10.00 -2.36
C ILE A 169 3.69 -9.73 -2.72
N ASP A 170 4.48 -9.41 -1.71
CA ASP A 170 5.89 -9.03 -1.88
C ASP A 170 6.80 -10.24 -1.75
N GLU A 171 7.97 -10.18 -2.40
CA GLU A 171 9.03 -11.18 -2.31
C GLU A 171 8.62 -12.59 -2.74
N LEU A 172 7.78 -12.72 -3.78
CA LEU A 172 7.46 -14.03 -4.34
C LEU A 172 8.73 -14.63 -4.98
N GLY A 173 9.05 -15.87 -4.59
CA GLY A 173 10.22 -16.57 -5.11
C GLY A 173 11.49 -16.41 -4.28
N TYR A 174 11.44 -15.68 -3.15
CA TYR A 174 12.60 -15.57 -2.27
C TYR A 174 12.91 -16.87 -1.53
N VAL A 175 11.89 -17.67 -1.25
CA VAL A 175 11.99 -18.98 -0.59
C VAL A 175 11.09 -19.95 -1.35
N PRO A 176 11.55 -21.19 -1.63
CA PRO A 176 10.69 -22.25 -2.18
C PRO A 176 9.52 -22.52 -1.24
N LEU A 177 8.32 -22.74 -1.80
CA LEU A 177 7.13 -23.03 -1.04
C LEU A 177 6.97 -24.54 -0.83
N SER A 178 6.42 -24.96 0.30
CA SER A 178 5.94 -26.32 0.43
C SER A 178 4.79 -26.59 -0.55
N GLN A 179 4.59 -27.82 -0.96
CA GLN A 179 3.51 -28.17 -1.90
C GLN A 179 2.15 -27.62 -1.41
N THR A 180 1.80 -27.84 -0.17
CA THR A 180 0.55 -27.33 0.40
C THR A 180 0.52 -25.80 0.44
N GLY A 181 1.65 -25.15 0.75
CA GLY A 181 1.75 -23.69 0.73
C GLY A 181 1.54 -23.12 -0.67
N ALA A 182 2.10 -23.76 -1.69
CA ALA A 182 1.91 -23.39 -3.09
C ALA A 182 0.44 -23.54 -3.55
N GLU A 183 -0.21 -24.64 -3.14
CA GLU A 183 -1.64 -24.89 -3.42
C GLU A 183 -2.53 -23.82 -2.76
N LEU A 184 -2.31 -23.51 -1.47
CA LEU A 184 -3.07 -22.49 -0.76
C LEU A 184 -2.87 -21.09 -1.35
N LEU A 185 -1.64 -20.74 -1.72
CA LEU A 185 -1.36 -19.48 -2.37
C LEU A 185 -2.01 -19.40 -3.76
N PHE A 186 -2.00 -20.49 -4.53
CA PHE A 186 -2.71 -20.59 -5.79
C PHE A 186 -4.23 -20.38 -5.62
N GLU A 187 -4.84 -20.93 -4.57
CA GLU A 187 -6.25 -20.68 -4.26
C GLU A 187 -6.53 -19.20 -4.03
N VAL A 188 -5.65 -18.47 -3.32
CA VAL A 188 -5.79 -17.01 -3.12
C VAL A 188 -5.80 -16.29 -4.46
N PHE A 189 -4.85 -16.57 -5.36
CA PHE A 189 -4.82 -15.96 -6.69
C PHE A 189 -6.06 -16.32 -7.52
N SER A 190 -6.51 -17.58 -7.44
CA SER A 190 -7.69 -18.05 -8.16
C SER A 190 -8.99 -17.38 -7.69
N GLN A 191 -9.14 -17.18 -6.38
CA GLN A 191 -10.29 -16.49 -5.83
C GLN A 191 -10.32 -14.99 -6.19
N ARG A 192 -9.15 -14.40 -6.44
CA ARG A 192 -9.00 -12.99 -6.81
C ARG A 192 -9.08 -12.74 -8.31
N TYR A 193 -8.90 -13.77 -9.12
CA TYR A 193 -8.97 -13.68 -10.58
C TYR A 193 -10.26 -12.98 -11.02
N GLU A 194 -10.15 -11.91 -11.79
CA GLU A 194 -11.24 -11.03 -12.26
C GLU A 194 -12.13 -10.39 -11.16
N ARG A 195 -11.75 -10.50 -9.88
CA ARG A 195 -12.51 -9.95 -8.76
C ARG A 195 -11.78 -8.84 -8.02
N GLY A 196 -10.46 -8.86 -8.04
CA GLY A 196 -9.63 -7.84 -7.38
C GLY A 196 -8.23 -7.83 -7.95
N SER A 197 -7.57 -6.68 -7.89
CA SER A 197 -6.21 -6.51 -8.39
C SER A 197 -5.18 -7.05 -7.42
N THR A 198 -4.10 -7.61 -7.96
CA THR A 198 -2.96 -8.09 -7.18
C THR A 198 -1.68 -7.45 -7.71
N VAL A 199 -0.86 -6.94 -6.81
CA VAL A 199 0.53 -6.54 -7.10
C VAL A 199 1.44 -7.65 -6.58
N VAL A 200 2.27 -8.19 -7.46
CA VAL A 200 3.28 -9.20 -7.09
C VAL A 200 4.65 -8.61 -7.33
N THR A 201 5.57 -8.76 -6.38
CA THR A 201 6.98 -8.48 -6.62
C THR A 201 7.78 -9.78 -6.58
N SER A 202 8.69 -9.96 -7.53
CA SER A 202 9.56 -11.13 -7.59
C SER A 202 10.97 -10.75 -8.02
N ASN A 203 11.95 -11.40 -7.45
CA ASN A 203 13.33 -11.34 -7.91
C ASN A 203 13.66 -12.39 -8.96
N LEU A 204 12.73 -13.30 -9.24
CA LEU A 204 12.88 -14.35 -10.23
C LEU A 204 12.08 -14.00 -11.49
N PRO A 205 12.61 -14.27 -12.67
CA PRO A 205 11.86 -14.25 -13.91
C PRO A 205 10.81 -15.36 -13.94
N PHE A 206 9.83 -15.25 -14.82
CA PHE A 206 8.67 -16.17 -14.83
C PHE A 206 9.03 -17.65 -15.06
N ASP A 207 10.05 -17.92 -15.85
CA ASP A 207 10.55 -19.28 -16.16
C ASP A 207 11.12 -19.99 -14.91
N GLU A 208 11.59 -19.25 -13.93
CA GLU A 208 12.06 -19.79 -12.67
C GLU A 208 10.97 -19.99 -11.60
N TRP A 209 9.73 -19.55 -11.84
CA TRP A 209 8.65 -19.69 -10.85
C TRP A 209 8.27 -21.14 -10.57
N THR A 210 8.54 -22.04 -11.51
CA THR A 210 8.34 -23.49 -11.28
C THR A 210 9.16 -24.00 -10.09
N SER A 211 10.36 -23.46 -9.86
CA SER A 211 11.19 -23.81 -8.71
C SER A 211 10.57 -23.36 -7.38
N VAL A 212 9.72 -22.32 -7.40
CA VAL A 212 9.02 -21.80 -6.22
C VAL A 212 7.80 -22.62 -5.88
N PHE A 213 7.00 -22.97 -6.90
CA PHE A 213 5.71 -23.66 -6.73
C PHE A 213 5.84 -25.20 -6.81
N GLY A 214 7.00 -25.72 -7.25
CA GLY A 214 7.32 -27.15 -7.30
C GLY A 214 6.53 -27.97 -8.33
N SER A 215 5.68 -27.34 -9.15
CA SER A 215 4.86 -27.99 -10.17
C SER A 215 4.66 -27.10 -11.38
N GLU A 216 5.05 -27.58 -12.57
CA GLU A 216 4.85 -26.89 -13.84
C GLU A 216 3.37 -26.61 -14.11
N ARG A 217 2.50 -27.57 -13.82
CA ARG A 217 1.05 -27.44 -14.00
C ARG A 217 0.47 -26.34 -13.13
N LEU A 218 0.88 -26.27 -11.86
CA LEU A 218 0.40 -25.27 -10.92
C LEU A 218 0.92 -23.88 -11.33
N THR A 219 2.20 -23.79 -11.70
CA THR A 219 2.84 -22.55 -12.14
C THR A 219 2.20 -22.02 -13.42
N GLY A 220 1.97 -22.88 -14.41
CA GLY A 220 1.31 -22.51 -15.65
C GLY A 220 -0.11 -21.97 -15.41
N ALA A 221 -0.90 -22.67 -14.58
CA ALA A 221 -2.25 -22.23 -14.27
C ALA A 221 -2.28 -20.92 -13.43
N LEU A 222 -1.25 -20.67 -12.61
CA LEU A 222 -1.08 -19.43 -11.87
C LEU A 222 -0.74 -18.26 -12.79
N LEU A 223 0.26 -18.46 -13.67
CA LEU A 223 0.70 -17.46 -14.63
C LEU A 223 -0.44 -17.06 -15.56
N ASP A 224 -1.20 -18.03 -16.09
CA ASP A 224 -2.37 -17.76 -16.92
C ASP A 224 -3.33 -16.78 -16.26
N ARG A 225 -3.65 -16.98 -14.97
CA ARG A 225 -4.55 -16.09 -14.23
C ARG A 225 -3.95 -14.72 -13.92
N LEU A 226 -2.67 -14.68 -13.55
CA LEU A 226 -2.00 -13.42 -13.20
C LEU A 226 -1.73 -12.55 -14.41
N THR A 227 -1.42 -13.16 -15.57
CA THR A 227 -1.00 -12.44 -16.78
C THR A 227 -2.13 -12.13 -17.73
N HIS A 228 -3.34 -12.60 -17.50
CA HIS A 228 -4.49 -12.34 -18.37
C HIS A 228 -4.74 -10.83 -18.58
N HIS A 229 -4.69 -10.04 -17.49
CA HIS A 229 -4.73 -8.58 -17.52
C HIS A 229 -3.64 -8.05 -16.60
N VAL A 230 -2.44 -7.77 -17.15
CA VAL A 230 -1.27 -7.46 -16.33
C VAL A 230 -0.45 -6.29 -16.87
N HIS A 231 0.09 -5.50 -15.96
CA HIS A 231 1.17 -4.55 -16.20
C HIS A 231 2.47 -5.12 -15.65
N ILE A 232 3.44 -5.37 -16.50
CA ILE A 232 4.75 -5.87 -16.09
C ILE A 232 5.70 -4.69 -15.93
N LEU A 233 6.30 -4.57 -14.75
CA LEU A 233 7.31 -3.57 -14.42
C LEU A 233 8.68 -4.26 -14.34
N GLU A 234 9.49 -4.09 -15.37
CA GLU A 234 10.86 -4.60 -15.39
C GLU A 234 11.77 -3.64 -14.62
N MET A 235 12.38 -4.14 -13.55
CA MET A 235 13.21 -3.37 -12.63
C MET A 235 14.63 -3.97 -12.57
N ASN A 236 15.28 -3.99 -13.72
CA ASN A 236 16.63 -4.49 -13.88
C ASN A 236 17.62 -3.34 -13.66
N GLY A 237 18.63 -3.58 -12.84
CA GLY A 237 19.66 -2.59 -12.53
C GLY A 237 20.47 -2.96 -11.30
N ASP A 238 21.36 -2.06 -10.92
CA ASP A 238 22.18 -2.20 -9.72
C ASP A 238 21.36 -2.07 -8.44
N SER A 239 21.76 -2.79 -7.40
CA SER A 239 21.12 -2.66 -6.10
C SER A 239 21.30 -1.26 -5.51
N TYR A 240 20.19 -0.51 -5.41
CA TYR A 240 20.17 0.80 -4.76
C TYR A 240 20.64 0.73 -3.30
N ARG A 241 20.28 -0.35 -2.59
CA ARG A 241 20.69 -0.57 -1.19
C ARG A 241 22.21 -0.69 -1.07
N LEU A 242 22.85 -1.44 -1.97
CA LEU A 242 24.31 -1.61 -1.98
C LEU A 242 25.00 -0.29 -2.35
N ASN A 243 24.50 0.44 -3.34
CA ASN A 243 25.05 1.72 -3.74
C ASN A 243 24.92 2.77 -2.63
N GLN A 244 23.80 2.81 -1.91
CA GLN A 244 23.60 3.70 -0.76
C GLN A 244 24.55 3.33 0.41
N SER A 245 24.72 2.06 0.71
CA SER A 245 25.65 1.59 1.74
C SER A 245 27.11 1.98 1.40
N LYS A 246 27.55 1.77 0.16
CA LYS A 246 28.88 2.18 -0.31
C LYS A 246 29.08 3.71 -0.20
N ARG A 247 28.06 4.52 -0.53
CA ARG A 247 28.15 5.99 -0.38
C ARG A 247 28.26 6.42 1.08
N ARG A 248 27.51 5.77 2.00
CA ARG A 248 27.60 6.04 3.44
C ARG A 248 28.98 5.67 4.00
N SER A 249 29.51 4.51 3.63
CA SER A 249 30.84 4.06 4.04
C SER A 249 31.94 5.01 3.58
N ARG A 250 31.88 5.50 2.32
CA ARG A 250 32.82 6.47 1.79
C ARG A 250 32.75 7.85 2.48
N ARG A 251 31.55 8.30 2.86
CA ARG A 251 31.41 9.55 3.62
C ARG A 251 31.98 9.41 5.03
N ALA A 252 31.67 8.32 5.72
CA ALA A 252 32.22 8.06 7.06
C ALA A 252 33.76 7.97 7.06
N SER A 253 34.38 7.38 6.02
CA SER A 253 35.84 7.34 5.90
C SER A 253 36.45 8.70 5.52
N ALA A 254 35.73 9.55 4.77
CA ALA A 254 36.16 10.90 4.45
C ALA A 254 36.12 11.82 5.69
N ASP A 255 35.06 11.75 6.49
CA ASP A 255 34.93 12.51 7.74
C ASP A 255 35.97 12.09 8.78
N ALA A 256 36.30 10.78 8.89
CA ALA A 256 37.35 10.27 9.78
C ALA A 256 38.75 10.70 9.37
N SER A 257 38.97 11.05 8.09
CA SER A 257 40.31 11.51 7.60
C SER A 257 40.52 13.02 7.81
N VAL A 258 39.48 13.80 8.12
CA VAL A 258 39.55 15.26 8.37
C VAL A 258 39.81 15.55 9.86
N ASP A 259 39.48 14.64 10.76
CA ASP A 259 39.60 14.81 12.23
C ASP A 259 40.99 14.40 12.80
N ASN A 260 42.02 14.24 11.95
CA ASN A 260 43.39 13.98 12.46
C ASN A 260 44.28 15.22 12.18
N PRO A 261 44.26 16.26 13.02
CA PRO A 261 45.22 17.35 12.89
C PRO A 261 46.60 16.83 13.29
N THR A 262 47.50 16.85 12.33
CA THR A 262 48.93 16.64 12.46
C THR A 262 49.46 17.27 13.73
N GLN A 263 49.84 16.46 14.73
CA GLN A 263 50.77 16.89 15.74
C GLN A 263 52.17 16.84 15.12
N ALA A 264 52.71 17.98 14.86
CA ALA A 264 54.13 18.21 14.66
C ALA A 264 54.60 19.30 15.62
#